data_274f734d8470ee13779fc3f28af46c40
#
_entry.id   274f734d8470ee13779fc3f28af46c40
#
_cell.length_a   1.000
_cell.length_b   1.000
_cell.length_c   1.000
_cell.angle_alpha   90.00
_cell.angle_beta   90.00
_cell.angle_gamma   90.00
#
_symmetry.space_group_name_H-M   'P 1'
#
loop_
_entity.id
_entity.type
_entity.pdbx_description
1 polymer ?
#
loop_
_entity_poly.entity_id
_entity_poly.type
_entity_poly.pdbx_seq_one_letter_code
_entity_poly.pdbx_strand_id
1 'polypeptide(L)'
;YVEILKEELIPAMGCTEPIALAYAAAKAREVLGVLPDSVQLQVSGSIIKNVKSVIVPNTGHLKGMEAAVAAGIIAGSAEKELEVISEVSEEKKSAIRDYLQTVPITIEHTEQGHVFDIVVTERCGQDYARVRIADYHTNICRIEKNGTVLYEMPLLDETVQEDARADRSLLNMQDIWDFAETADLRDVADLLERQIRYNNAIAEEGLLGDYGANIGRVLLTTYGNDVSNRAKAKAAAGSDA
;
A
#
# COMPACT_ATOMS: atom_id res chain seq x y z
N TYR A 1 19.53 5.08 13.63
CA TYR A 1 18.21 4.52 13.99
C TYR A 1 17.09 5.51 13.72
N VAL A 2 17.23 6.79 14.05
CA VAL A 2 16.18 7.80 13.78
C VAL A 2 15.82 7.87 12.29
N GLU A 3 16.83 7.86 11.41
CA GLU A 3 16.57 7.85 9.96
C GLU A 3 15.89 6.57 9.50
N ILE A 4 16.25 5.40 10.05
CA ILE A 4 15.53 4.15 9.79
C ILE A 4 14.06 4.26 10.19
N LEU A 5 13.76 4.84 11.37
CA LEU A 5 12.39 5.05 11.80
C LEU A 5 11.62 6.00 10.86
N LYS A 6 12.26 7.05 10.35
CA LYS A 6 11.63 7.96 9.39
C LYS A 6 11.29 7.27 8.07
N GLU A 7 12.16 6.38 7.61
CA GLU A 7 11.94 5.60 6.40
C GLU A 7 10.84 4.54 6.55
N GLU A 8 10.75 3.91 7.74
CA GLU A 8 9.82 2.79 7.96
C GLU A 8 8.42 3.21 8.45
N LEU A 9 8.31 4.31 9.21
CA LEU A 9 7.05 4.78 9.77
C LEU A 9 6.31 5.70 8.78
N ILE A 10 5.90 5.15 7.65
CA ILE A 10 5.17 5.85 6.60
C ILE A 10 3.66 5.60 6.78
N PRO A 11 2.82 6.64 6.76
CA PRO A 11 1.37 6.48 6.76
C PRO A 11 0.89 5.70 5.55
N ALA A 12 -0.05 4.79 5.75
CA ALA A 12 -0.70 4.04 4.68
C ALA A 12 -2.18 3.81 5.00
N MET A 13 -2.98 3.60 3.97
CA MET A 13 -4.43 3.41 4.08
C MET A 13 -4.78 1.92 4.21
N GLY A 14 -4.38 1.27 5.30
CA GLY A 14 -4.64 -0.15 5.51
C GLY A 14 -3.62 -1.04 4.81
N CYS A 15 -4.07 -2.12 4.15
CA CYS A 15 -3.17 -3.07 3.49
C CYS A 15 -2.40 -2.39 2.35
N THR A 16 -1.08 -2.42 2.43
CA THR A 16 -0.20 -1.65 1.54
C THR A 16 -0.10 -2.23 0.12
N GLU A 17 -0.32 -3.52 -0.07
CA GLU A 17 -0.23 -4.15 -1.40
C GLU A 17 -1.35 -3.68 -2.35
N PRO A 18 -2.64 -3.64 -1.97
CA PRO A 18 -3.67 -3.03 -2.82
C PRO A 18 -3.41 -1.56 -3.12
N ILE A 19 -2.85 -0.83 -2.16
CA ILE A 19 -2.52 0.58 -2.33
C ILE A 19 -1.34 0.77 -3.30
N ALA A 20 -0.33 -0.10 -3.25
CA ALA A 20 0.76 -0.08 -4.22
C ALA A 20 0.28 -0.37 -5.66
N LEU A 21 -0.70 -1.27 -5.82
CA LEU A 21 -1.36 -1.51 -7.12
C LEU A 21 -2.09 -0.25 -7.60
N ALA A 22 -2.85 0.40 -6.73
CA ALA A 22 -3.53 1.65 -7.05
C ALA A 22 -2.54 2.78 -7.38
N TYR A 23 -1.43 2.86 -6.67
CA TYR A 23 -0.36 3.83 -6.90
C TYR A 23 0.30 3.61 -8.27
N ALA A 24 0.69 2.37 -8.59
CA ALA A 24 1.26 2.03 -9.90
C ALA A 24 0.29 2.40 -11.05
N ALA A 25 -1.00 2.09 -10.87
CA ALA A 25 -2.04 2.40 -11.85
C ALA A 25 -2.29 3.90 -11.98
N ALA A 26 -2.38 4.64 -10.88
CA ALA A 26 -2.52 6.11 -10.93
C ALA A 26 -1.35 6.76 -11.66
N LYS A 27 -0.12 6.27 -11.42
CA LYS A 27 1.08 6.77 -12.09
C LYS A 27 1.10 6.42 -13.58
N ALA A 28 0.70 5.21 -13.95
CA ALA A 28 0.62 4.80 -15.35
C ALA A 28 -0.41 5.65 -16.11
N ARG A 29 -1.60 5.91 -15.53
CA ARG A 29 -2.61 6.80 -16.11
C ARG A 29 -2.10 8.23 -16.26
N GLU A 30 -1.38 8.76 -15.28
CA GLU A 30 -0.75 10.09 -15.35
C GLU A 30 0.19 10.18 -16.56
N VAL A 31 1.04 9.17 -16.73
CA VAL A 31 2.00 9.07 -17.83
C VAL A 31 1.29 8.87 -19.18
N LEU A 32 0.26 8.03 -19.24
CA LEU A 32 -0.55 7.83 -20.44
C LEU A 32 -1.25 9.11 -20.88
N GLY A 33 -1.80 9.86 -19.92
CA GLY A 33 -2.45 11.14 -20.12
C GLY A 33 -3.93 11.06 -20.50
N VAL A 34 -4.46 9.85 -20.66
CA VAL A 34 -5.87 9.59 -21.03
C VAL A 34 -6.38 8.38 -20.23
N LEU A 35 -7.71 8.21 -20.18
CA LEU A 35 -8.29 7.02 -19.55
C LEU A 35 -7.99 5.78 -20.40
N PRO A 36 -7.41 4.72 -19.83
CA PRO A 36 -7.08 3.51 -20.58
C PRO A 36 -8.33 2.72 -20.95
N ASP A 37 -8.28 2.07 -22.13
CA ASP A 37 -9.31 1.16 -22.65
C ASP A 37 -9.00 -0.31 -22.34
N SER A 38 -7.80 -0.60 -21.87
CA SER A 38 -7.37 -1.93 -21.42
C SER A 38 -6.17 -1.85 -20.48
N VAL A 39 -6.10 -2.80 -19.56
CA VAL A 39 -5.04 -2.87 -18.54
C VAL A 39 -4.49 -4.28 -18.44
N GLN A 40 -3.17 -4.40 -18.42
CA GLN A 40 -2.45 -5.63 -18.10
C GLN A 40 -1.69 -5.42 -16.79
N LEU A 41 -1.94 -6.28 -15.83
CA LEU A 41 -1.29 -6.32 -14.53
C LEU A 41 -0.43 -7.58 -14.43
N GLN A 42 0.88 -7.43 -14.28
CA GLN A 42 1.80 -8.53 -14.03
C GLN A 42 2.34 -8.39 -12.60
N VAL A 43 2.19 -9.43 -11.79
CA VAL A 43 2.51 -9.37 -10.35
C VAL A 43 3.17 -10.65 -9.85
N SER A 44 3.96 -10.53 -8.80
CA SER A 44 4.54 -11.67 -8.09
C SER A 44 3.47 -12.51 -7.37
N GLY A 45 3.79 -13.77 -7.08
CA GLY A 45 2.90 -14.67 -6.35
C GLY A 45 2.53 -14.17 -4.95
N SER A 46 3.42 -13.41 -4.31
CA SER A 46 3.17 -12.76 -3.01
C SER A 46 2.02 -11.74 -3.12
N ILE A 47 2.03 -10.90 -4.14
CA ILE A 47 0.95 -9.92 -4.39
C ILE A 47 -0.37 -10.63 -4.67
N ILE A 48 -0.39 -11.68 -5.53
CA ILE A 48 -1.60 -12.44 -5.82
C ILE A 48 -2.19 -13.02 -4.53
N LYS A 49 -1.35 -13.66 -3.71
CA LYS A 49 -1.79 -14.25 -2.45
C LYS A 49 -2.40 -13.23 -1.49
N ASN A 50 -1.77 -12.05 -1.38
CA ASN A 50 -2.12 -11.07 -0.37
C ASN A 50 -3.29 -10.17 -0.78
N VAL A 51 -3.57 -9.97 -2.08
CA VAL A 51 -4.55 -8.98 -2.54
C VAL A 51 -5.85 -9.57 -3.04
N LYS A 52 -5.88 -10.81 -3.52
CA LYS A 52 -7.04 -11.41 -4.24
C LYS A 52 -8.39 -11.29 -3.55
N SER A 53 -8.43 -11.14 -2.22
CA SER A 53 -9.69 -11.10 -1.45
C SER A 53 -9.77 -9.88 -0.51
N VAL A 54 -8.77 -9.01 -0.53
CA VAL A 54 -8.70 -7.85 0.35
C VAL A 54 -9.63 -6.76 -0.14
N ILE A 55 -10.36 -6.13 0.78
CA ILE A 55 -11.15 -4.94 0.49
C ILE A 55 -10.22 -3.78 0.21
N VAL A 56 -10.44 -3.11 -0.91
CA VAL A 56 -9.71 -1.90 -1.29
C VAL A 56 -10.33 -0.70 -0.55
N PRO A 57 -9.54 0.05 0.23
CA PRO A 57 -10.06 1.20 0.98
C PRO A 57 -10.78 2.21 0.09
N ASN A 58 -11.80 2.88 0.63
CA ASN A 58 -12.57 3.95 -0.02
C ASN A 58 -13.28 3.59 -1.35
N THR A 59 -13.42 2.30 -1.69
CA THR A 59 -14.05 1.86 -2.95
C THR A 59 -15.52 1.43 -2.79
N GLY A 60 -16.06 1.46 -1.56
CA GLY A 60 -17.39 0.91 -1.27
C GLY A 60 -17.37 -0.64 -1.28
N HIS A 61 -16.40 -1.22 -0.57
CA HIS A 61 -16.20 -2.66 -0.35
C HIS A 61 -15.82 -3.49 -1.60
N LEU A 62 -15.30 -2.87 -2.65
CA LEU A 62 -14.72 -3.61 -3.77
C LEU A 62 -13.45 -4.37 -3.31
N LYS A 63 -13.23 -5.55 -3.92
CA LYS A 63 -12.15 -6.45 -3.51
C LYS A 63 -11.26 -6.81 -4.69
N GLY A 64 -10.02 -7.15 -4.36
CA GLY A 64 -9.09 -7.75 -5.31
C GLY A 64 -8.24 -6.75 -6.08
N MET A 65 -7.41 -7.29 -6.93
CA MET A 65 -6.39 -6.53 -7.67
C MET A 65 -7.01 -5.63 -8.72
N GLU A 66 -8.05 -6.11 -9.41
CA GLU A 66 -8.78 -5.32 -10.41
C GLU A 66 -9.40 -4.06 -9.80
N ALA A 67 -9.98 -4.22 -8.60
CA ALA A 67 -10.58 -3.10 -7.87
C ALA A 67 -9.52 -2.07 -7.44
N ALA A 68 -8.34 -2.53 -7.00
CA ALA A 68 -7.23 -1.65 -6.63
C ALA A 68 -6.72 -0.85 -7.83
N VAL A 69 -6.50 -1.52 -8.96
CA VAL A 69 -6.07 -0.89 -10.22
C VAL A 69 -7.11 0.11 -10.72
N ALA A 70 -8.38 -0.29 -10.79
CA ALA A 70 -9.46 0.61 -11.23
C ALA A 70 -9.61 1.84 -10.30
N ALA A 71 -9.45 1.67 -8.99
CA ALA A 71 -9.45 2.78 -8.04
C ALA A 71 -8.31 3.75 -8.28
N GLY A 72 -7.10 3.25 -8.54
CA GLY A 72 -5.95 4.06 -8.92
C GLY A 72 -6.18 4.86 -10.20
N ILE A 73 -6.71 4.21 -11.24
CA ILE A 73 -7.00 4.83 -12.54
C ILE A 73 -8.06 5.94 -12.44
N ILE A 74 -9.15 5.68 -11.75
CA ILE A 74 -10.32 6.57 -11.73
C ILE A 74 -10.21 7.68 -10.68
N ALA A 75 -9.63 7.35 -9.52
CA ALA A 75 -9.66 8.24 -8.36
C ALA A 75 -8.27 8.60 -7.85
N GLY A 76 -7.23 7.90 -8.27
CA GLY A 76 -5.90 8.02 -7.71
C GLY A 76 -5.22 9.36 -7.99
N SER A 77 -4.42 9.79 -7.02
CA SER A 77 -3.54 10.94 -7.04
C SER A 77 -2.13 10.44 -6.76
N ALA A 78 -1.32 10.25 -7.81
CA ALA A 78 -0.04 9.53 -7.69
C ALA A 78 0.97 10.22 -6.76
N GLU A 79 0.89 11.54 -6.61
CA GLU A 79 1.73 12.31 -5.69
C GLU A 79 1.51 11.97 -4.21
N LYS A 80 0.40 11.30 -3.89
CA LYS A 80 0.07 10.87 -2.52
C LYS A 80 0.60 9.49 -2.16
N GLU A 81 1.27 8.79 -3.06
CA GLU A 81 1.89 7.47 -2.85
C GLU A 81 0.94 6.47 -2.15
N LEU A 82 1.23 6.06 -0.92
CA LEU A 82 0.39 5.11 -0.15
C LEU A 82 -0.92 5.72 0.37
N GLU A 83 -1.18 6.98 0.13
CA GLU A 83 -2.46 7.65 0.34
C GLU A 83 -3.18 7.98 -0.99
N VAL A 84 -2.78 7.34 -2.08
CA VAL A 84 -3.21 7.59 -3.47
C VAL A 84 -4.72 7.63 -3.67
N ILE A 85 -5.49 6.86 -2.92
CA ILE A 85 -6.97 6.81 -2.95
C ILE A 85 -7.60 7.31 -1.64
N SER A 86 -6.94 8.23 -0.92
CA SER A 86 -7.46 8.80 0.33
C SER A 86 -8.75 9.61 0.13
N GLU A 87 -8.95 10.18 -1.05
CA GLU A 87 -10.08 11.04 -1.37
C GLU A 87 -10.89 10.48 -2.54
N VAL A 88 -11.80 9.55 -2.25
CA VAL A 88 -12.69 8.96 -3.26
C VAL A 88 -14.14 9.38 -2.99
N SER A 89 -14.69 10.25 -3.83
CA SER A 89 -16.09 10.67 -3.75
C SER A 89 -17.06 9.54 -4.12
N GLU A 90 -18.33 9.64 -3.74
CA GLU A 90 -19.35 8.66 -4.12
C GLU A 90 -19.52 8.54 -5.64
N GLU A 91 -19.36 9.66 -6.37
CA GLU A 91 -19.37 9.68 -7.83
C GLU A 91 -18.21 8.85 -8.40
N LYS A 92 -17.00 9.02 -7.86
CA LYS A 92 -15.82 8.21 -8.26
C LYS A 92 -16.00 6.74 -7.92
N LYS A 93 -16.63 6.39 -6.79
CA LYS A 93 -16.95 4.99 -6.46
C LYS A 93 -17.88 4.35 -7.50
N SER A 94 -18.87 5.09 -8.01
CA SER A 94 -19.71 4.61 -9.11
C SER A 94 -18.89 4.43 -10.38
N ALA A 95 -18.07 5.42 -10.75
CA ALA A 95 -17.20 5.35 -11.92
C ALA A 95 -16.20 4.17 -11.87
N ILE A 96 -15.68 3.83 -10.69
CA ILE A 96 -14.84 2.64 -10.51
C ILE A 96 -15.61 1.36 -10.85
N ARG A 97 -16.86 1.23 -10.39
CA ARG A 97 -17.71 0.06 -10.70
C ARG A 97 -18.01 -0.04 -12.19
N ASP A 98 -18.33 1.07 -12.83
CA ASP A 98 -18.61 1.12 -14.27
C ASP A 98 -17.36 0.76 -15.09
N TYR A 99 -16.21 1.27 -14.67
CA TYR A 99 -14.91 0.96 -15.27
C TYR A 99 -14.59 -0.53 -15.21
N LEU A 100 -14.80 -1.17 -14.05
CA LEU A 100 -14.61 -2.61 -13.87
C LEU A 100 -15.53 -3.48 -14.74
N GLN A 101 -16.68 -2.96 -15.15
CA GLN A 101 -17.62 -3.69 -16.03
C GLN A 101 -17.30 -3.54 -17.51
N THR A 102 -16.63 -2.45 -17.89
CA THR A 102 -16.46 -2.05 -19.29
C THR A 102 -15.04 -2.20 -19.81
N VAL A 103 -14.04 -2.14 -18.93
CA VAL A 103 -12.63 -2.18 -19.34
C VAL A 103 -11.99 -3.51 -18.90
N PRO A 104 -11.39 -4.26 -19.84
CA PRO A 104 -10.69 -5.50 -19.50
C PRO A 104 -9.43 -5.22 -18.69
N ILE A 105 -9.32 -5.86 -17.53
CA ILE A 105 -8.12 -5.90 -16.70
C ILE A 105 -7.65 -7.35 -16.66
N THR A 106 -6.51 -7.62 -17.25
CA THR A 106 -5.90 -8.96 -17.25
C THR A 106 -4.81 -9.05 -16.19
N ILE A 107 -4.78 -10.16 -15.47
CA ILE A 107 -3.80 -10.40 -14.40
C ILE A 107 -2.95 -11.59 -14.77
N GLU A 108 -1.63 -11.42 -14.72
CA GLU A 108 -0.64 -12.44 -15.04
C GLU A 108 0.36 -12.56 -13.88
N HIS A 109 0.77 -13.78 -13.60
CA HIS A 109 1.88 -14.03 -12.67
C HIS A 109 3.21 -13.74 -13.36
N THR A 110 4.11 -13.03 -12.66
CA THR A 110 5.50 -12.83 -13.12
C THR A 110 6.49 -13.59 -12.25
N GLU A 111 7.50 -14.21 -12.87
CA GLU A 111 8.58 -14.93 -12.21
C GLU A 111 9.92 -14.17 -12.31
N GLN A 112 9.91 -12.84 -12.26
CA GLN A 112 11.11 -12.03 -12.41
C GLN A 112 12.04 -11.99 -11.18
N GLY A 113 11.77 -12.84 -10.18
CA GLY A 113 12.67 -13.07 -9.03
C GLY A 113 12.43 -12.18 -7.81
N HIS A 114 11.66 -11.11 -7.93
CA HIS A 114 11.34 -10.24 -6.78
C HIS A 114 10.11 -10.74 -6.02
N VAL A 115 10.21 -10.78 -4.69
CA VAL A 115 9.08 -11.16 -3.81
C VAL A 115 7.94 -10.14 -3.93
N PHE A 116 8.30 -8.87 -4.00
CA PHE A 116 7.38 -7.76 -4.25
C PHE A 116 7.65 -7.22 -5.66
N ASP A 117 6.74 -7.46 -6.60
CA ASP A 117 6.86 -7.01 -7.99
C ASP A 117 5.49 -6.75 -8.60
N ILE A 118 5.29 -5.55 -9.10
CA ILE A 118 4.07 -5.05 -9.71
C ILE A 118 4.43 -4.35 -11.01
N VAL A 119 3.88 -4.79 -12.14
CA VAL A 119 3.97 -4.10 -13.41
C VAL A 119 2.56 -3.81 -13.92
N VAL A 120 2.20 -2.55 -14.03
CA VAL A 120 0.95 -2.10 -14.63
C VAL A 120 1.24 -1.56 -16.02
N THR A 121 0.56 -2.11 -17.03
CA THR A 121 0.59 -1.59 -18.40
C THR A 121 -0.82 -1.16 -18.78
N GLU A 122 -0.99 0.12 -19.03
CA GLU A 122 -2.24 0.75 -19.44
C GLU A 122 -2.18 1.14 -20.90
N ARG A 123 -3.26 0.86 -21.65
CA ARG A 123 -3.34 1.13 -23.10
C ARG A 123 -4.55 1.98 -23.44
N CYS A 124 -4.40 2.79 -24.46
CA CYS A 124 -5.49 3.47 -25.14
C CYS A 124 -5.19 3.49 -26.64
N GLY A 125 -5.88 2.64 -27.38
CA GLY A 125 -5.59 2.41 -28.78
C GLY A 125 -4.17 1.90 -29.02
N GLN A 126 -3.32 2.67 -29.70
CA GLN A 126 -1.92 2.33 -29.95
C GLN A 126 -0.95 2.82 -28.85
N ASP A 127 -1.41 3.76 -28.03
CA ASP A 127 -0.58 4.32 -26.96
C ASP A 127 -0.59 3.43 -25.72
N TYR A 128 0.53 3.38 -25.01
CA TYR A 128 0.60 2.73 -23.72
C TYR A 128 1.55 3.42 -22.77
N ALA A 129 1.28 3.25 -21.48
CA ALA A 129 2.19 3.57 -20.40
C ALA A 129 2.40 2.31 -19.53
N ARG A 130 3.62 2.14 -19.04
CA ARG A 130 3.99 1.04 -18.15
C ARG A 130 4.72 1.60 -16.94
N VAL A 131 4.31 1.15 -15.76
CA VAL A 131 4.97 1.47 -14.48
C VAL A 131 5.29 0.18 -13.76
N ARG A 132 6.50 0.06 -13.22
CA ARG A 132 6.93 -1.04 -12.37
C ARG A 132 7.29 -0.53 -11.00
N ILE A 133 6.77 -1.22 -9.98
CA ILE A 133 7.15 -1.07 -8.56
C ILE A 133 7.76 -2.41 -8.13
N ALA A 134 8.95 -2.39 -7.53
CA ALA A 134 9.60 -3.59 -7.02
C ALA A 134 10.27 -3.34 -5.67
N ASP A 135 10.43 -4.41 -4.89
CA ASP A 135 11.10 -4.50 -3.59
C ASP A 135 10.39 -3.76 -2.45
N TYR A 136 9.87 -2.54 -2.67
CA TYR A 136 9.14 -1.74 -1.69
C TYR A 136 7.89 -1.14 -2.30
N HIS A 137 6.88 -0.87 -1.48
CA HIS A 137 5.53 -0.46 -1.91
C HIS A 137 5.48 0.88 -2.67
N THR A 138 6.46 1.77 -2.46
CA THR A 138 6.55 3.07 -3.13
C THR A 138 7.68 3.15 -4.15
N ASN A 139 8.48 2.09 -4.29
CA ASN A 139 9.67 2.09 -5.13
C ASN A 139 9.32 1.89 -6.61
N ILE A 140 8.97 2.97 -7.30
CA ILE A 140 8.86 2.96 -8.76
C ILE A 140 10.27 2.80 -9.34
N CYS A 141 10.55 1.64 -9.92
CA CYS A 141 11.85 1.36 -10.52
C CYS A 141 11.88 1.55 -12.05
N ARG A 142 10.72 1.61 -12.73
CA ARG A 142 10.66 1.89 -14.16
C ARG A 142 9.36 2.56 -14.57
N ILE A 143 9.49 3.56 -15.45
CA ILE A 143 8.37 4.20 -16.15
C ILE A 143 8.69 4.21 -17.65
N GLU A 144 7.73 3.76 -18.46
CA GLU A 144 7.88 3.68 -19.90
C GLU A 144 6.60 4.19 -20.59
N LYS A 145 6.73 4.90 -21.72
CA LYS A 145 5.64 5.30 -22.60
C LYS A 145 6.00 4.99 -24.04
N ASN A 146 5.18 4.24 -24.75
CA ASN A 146 5.32 3.94 -26.17
C ASN A 146 6.74 3.45 -26.56
N GLY A 147 7.34 2.57 -25.75
CA GLY A 147 8.69 2.05 -25.94
C GLY A 147 9.82 2.97 -25.48
N THR A 148 9.51 4.19 -25.06
CA THR A 148 10.51 5.11 -24.53
C THR A 148 10.55 5.01 -23.00
N VAL A 149 11.72 4.67 -22.44
CA VAL A 149 11.95 4.67 -20.98
C VAL A 149 12.07 6.11 -20.52
N LEU A 150 11.16 6.55 -19.65
CA LEU A 150 11.12 7.88 -19.07
C LEU A 150 11.86 7.96 -17.74
N TYR A 151 11.87 6.85 -17.01
CA TYR A 151 12.56 6.70 -15.74
C TYR A 151 13.00 5.24 -15.55
N GLU A 152 14.21 5.03 -15.09
CA GLU A 152 14.72 3.73 -14.73
C GLU A 152 15.68 3.86 -13.55
N MET A 153 15.40 3.09 -12.51
CA MET A 153 16.30 2.92 -11.37
C MET A 153 16.78 1.46 -11.41
N PRO A 154 18.07 1.20 -11.25
CA PRO A 154 18.54 -0.18 -11.10
C PRO A 154 17.74 -0.89 -10.01
N LEU A 155 17.20 -2.06 -10.32
CA LEU A 155 16.65 -2.94 -9.30
C LEU A 155 17.77 -3.32 -8.36
N LEU A 156 17.46 -3.46 -7.09
CA LEU A 156 18.41 -3.83 -6.06
C LEU A 156 19.11 -5.14 -6.44
N ASP A 157 20.29 -5.02 -7.01
CA ASP A 157 21.32 -6.01 -6.72
C ASP A 157 21.76 -5.73 -5.28
N GLU A 158 21.79 -6.74 -4.40
CA GLU A 158 22.05 -6.58 -2.96
C GLU A 158 23.31 -5.75 -2.62
N THR A 159 24.05 -5.33 -3.63
CA THR A 159 25.34 -4.63 -3.53
C THR A 159 25.32 -3.12 -3.83
N VAL A 160 24.22 -2.51 -4.31
CA VAL A 160 24.27 -1.16 -4.93
C VAL A 160 23.39 -0.09 -4.27
N GLN A 161 22.56 -0.38 -3.27
CA GLN A 161 21.67 0.61 -2.64
C GLN A 161 22.08 1.12 -1.25
N GLU A 162 23.34 1.08 -0.90
CA GLU A 162 23.80 1.64 0.40
C GLU A 162 23.78 3.18 0.46
N ASP A 163 23.84 3.88 -0.68
CA ASP A 163 24.10 5.34 -0.69
C ASP A 163 22.85 6.23 -0.46
N ALA A 164 21.62 5.73 -0.54
CA ALA A 164 20.41 6.56 -0.45
C ALA A 164 19.53 6.28 0.78
N ARG A 165 19.78 5.21 1.52
CA ARG A 165 19.00 4.78 2.69
C ARG A 165 19.85 4.73 3.94
N ALA A 166 19.18 4.84 5.10
CA ALA A 166 19.84 4.61 6.38
C ALA A 166 20.48 3.22 6.43
N ASP A 167 21.70 3.16 6.94
CA ASP A 167 22.49 1.93 7.04
C ASP A 167 21.80 0.90 7.96
N ARG A 168 21.27 -0.16 7.37
CA ARG A 168 20.60 -1.25 8.10
C ARG A 168 21.55 -2.32 8.61
N SER A 169 22.82 -2.30 8.22
CA SER A 169 23.82 -3.22 8.77
C SER A 169 24.06 -3.00 10.27
N LEU A 170 23.68 -1.82 10.76
CA LEU A 170 23.69 -1.46 12.18
C LEU A 170 22.62 -2.18 13.01
N LEU A 171 21.60 -2.80 12.36
CA LEU A 171 20.49 -3.41 13.07
C LEU A 171 20.92 -4.72 13.73
N ASN A 172 21.04 -4.70 15.04
CA ASN A 172 21.19 -5.87 15.89
C ASN A 172 20.40 -5.66 17.20
N MET A 173 20.06 -6.74 17.87
CA MET A 173 19.17 -6.67 19.04
C MET A 173 19.73 -5.84 20.19
N GLN A 174 21.04 -5.86 20.39
CA GLN A 174 21.65 -5.09 21.48
C GLN A 174 21.56 -3.57 21.20
N ASP A 175 21.94 -3.16 20.03
CA ASP A 175 21.92 -1.72 19.66
C ASP A 175 20.50 -1.17 19.53
N ILE A 176 19.53 -2.01 19.09
CA ILE A 176 18.09 -1.65 19.11
C ILE A 176 17.63 -1.40 20.54
N TRP A 177 18.00 -2.28 21.47
CA TRP A 177 17.66 -2.13 22.88
C TRP A 177 18.30 -0.86 23.47
N ASP A 178 19.59 -0.68 23.24
CA ASP A 178 20.33 0.49 23.74
C ASP A 178 19.76 1.80 23.18
N PHE A 179 19.40 1.81 21.89
CA PHE A 179 18.70 2.94 21.29
C PHE A 179 17.34 3.21 21.97
N ALA A 180 16.54 2.17 22.19
CA ALA A 180 15.23 2.32 22.83
C ALA A 180 15.33 2.88 24.27
N GLU A 181 16.42 2.59 25.01
CA GLU A 181 16.65 3.05 26.37
C GLU A 181 17.33 4.44 26.46
N THR A 182 18.09 4.81 25.43
CA THR A 182 18.97 6.01 25.50
C THR A 182 18.62 7.10 24.52
N ALA A 183 17.74 6.84 23.53
CA ALA A 183 17.37 7.84 22.54
C ALA A 183 16.71 9.07 23.20
N ASP A 184 17.06 10.26 22.70
CA ASP A 184 16.32 11.46 23.10
C ASP A 184 14.91 11.39 22.49
N LEU A 185 13.90 11.39 23.34
CA LEU A 185 12.50 11.30 22.91
C LEU A 185 12.12 12.42 21.93
N ARG A 186 12.78 13.58 21.98
CA ARG A 186 12.54 14.69 21.05
C ARG A 186 12.86 14.33 19.60
N ASP A 187 13.79 13.41 19.36
CA ASP A 187 14.20 13.00 18.02
C ASP A 187 13.17 12.06 17.34
N VAL A 188 12.33 11.42 18.15
CA VAL A 188 11.38 10.38 17.67
C VAL A 188 9.92 10.67 18.00
N ALA A 189 9.65 11.65 18.86
CA ALA A 189 8.31 11.93 19.40
C ALA A 189 7.26 12.12 18.31
N ASP A 190 7.51 12.99 17.33
CA ASP A 190 6.55 13.30 16.26
C ASP A 190 6.17 12.07 15.44
N LEU A 191 7.16 11.19 15.17
CA LEU A 191 6.95 9.96 14.42
C LEU A 191 6.10 8.96 15.22
N LEU A 192 6.47 8.72 16.47
CA LEU A 192 5.80 7.77 17.34
C LEU A 192 4.40 8.26 17.74
N GLU A 193 4.23 9.54 18.03
CA GLU A 193 2.91 10.12 18.32
C GLU A 193 1.97 10.00 17.12
N ARG A 194 2.45 10.25 15.91
CA ARG A 194 1.68 10.05 14.68
C ARG A 194 1.26 8.59 14.53
N GLN A 195 2.18 7.64 14.69
CA GLN A 195 1.90 6.21 14.63
C GLN A 195 0.85 5.80 15.67
N ILE A 196 1.04 6.20 16.93
CA ILE A 196 0.10 5.90 18.03
C ILE A 196 -1.28 6.46 17.72
N ARG A 197 -1.36 7.72 17.28
CA ARG A 197 -2.62 8.39 16.95
C ARG A 197 -3.38 7.65 15.84
N TYR A 198 -2.70 7.30 14.74
CA TYR A 198 -3.34 6.62 13.61
C TYR A 198 -3.77 5.20 13.97
N ASN A 199 -2.91 4.43 14.64
CA ASN A 199 -3.25 3.08 15.07
C ASN A 199 -4.37 3.05 16.12
N ASN A 200 -4.41 4.02 17.03
CA ASN A 200 -5.54 4.14 17.95
C ASN A 200 -6.84 4.52 17.24
N ALA A 201 -6.80 5.46 16.31
CA ALA A 201 -7.99 5.88 15.57
C ALA A 201 -8.63 4.72 14.80
N ILE A 202 -7.83 3.97 14.04
CA ILE A 202 -8.35 2.80 13.30
C ILE A 202 -8.83 1.68 14.24
N ALA A 203 -8.15 1.45 15.37
CA ALA A 203 -8.57 0.46 16.35
C ALA A 203 -9.91 0.85 17.03
N GLU A 204 -10.12 2.11 17.32
CA GLU A 204 -11.39 2.61 17.85
C GLU A 204 -12.52 2.51 16.84
N GLU A 205 -12.26 2.88 15.58
CA GLU A 205 -13.20 2.69 14.48
C GLU A 205 -13.59 1.22 14.33
N GLY A 206 -12.62 0.30 14.34
CA GLY A 206 -12.85 -1.13 14.24
C GLY A 206 -13.63 -1.72 15.41
N LEU A 207 -13.53 -1.13 16.61
CA LEU A 207 -14.36 -1.53 17.76
C LEU A 207 -15.80 -1.01 17.67
N LEU A 208 -16.02 0.14 17.04
CA LEU A 208 -17.34 0.77 16.92
C LEU A 208 -18.10 0.28 15.67
N GLY A 209 -17.42 0.15 14.55
CA GLY A 209 -18.00 -0.23 13.28
C GLY A 209 -18.23 -1.73 13.12
N ASP A 210 -18.73 -2.12 11.97
CA ASP A 210 -18.99 -3.51 11.60
C ASP A 210 -18.01 -3.96 10.51
N TYR A 211 -16.82 -4.38 10.97
CA TYR A 211 -15.69 -4.74 10.11
C TYR A 211 -15.28 -6.19 10.33
N GLY A 212 -14.95 -6.88 9.24
CA GLY A 212 -14.41 -8.24 9.29
C GLY A 212 -15.27 -9.20 10.12
N ALA A 213 -14.62 -9.96 11.01
CA ALA A 213 -15.28 -10.89 11.92
C ALA A 213 -15.62 -10.29 13.29
N ASN A 214 -15.39 -9.00 13.51
CA ASN A 214 -15.62 -8.30 14.78
C ASN A 214 -14.87 -8.92 15.97
N ILE A 215 -13.68 -9.46 15.73
CA ILE A 215 -12.89 -10.19 16.74
C ILE A 215 -12.61 -9.32 17.96
N GLY A 216 -12.30 -8.04 17.78
CA GLY A 216 -12.04 -7.10 18.89
C GLY A 216 -13.23 -7.00 19.85
N ARG A 217 -14.45 -6.85 19.34
CA ARG A 217 -15.67 -6.82 20.16
C ARG A 217 -15.94 -8.15 20.85
N VAL A 218 -15.75 -9.26 20.16
CA VAL A 218 -15.92 -10.61 20.72
C VAL A 218 -14.95 -10.83 21.88
N LEU A 219 -13.68 -10.42 21.75
CA LEU A 219 -12.69 -10.51 22.82
C LEU A 219 -13.13 -9.74 24.08
N LEU A 220 -13.59 -8.49 23.92
CA LEU A 220 -14.04 -7.68 25.07
C LEU A 220 -15.28 -8.23 25.75
N THR A 221 -16.24 -8.74 24.98
CA THR A 221 -17.48 -9.30 25.53
C THR A 221 -17.25 -10.65 26.21
N THR A 222 -16.29 -11.43 25.75
CA THR A 222 -16.02 -12.79 26.28
C THR A 222 -15.07 -12.76 27.48
N TYR A 223 -14.01 -11.96 27.41
CA TYR A 223 -12.92 -11.98 28.40
C TYR A 223 -12.85 -10.74 29.29
N GLY A 224 -13.71 -9.75 29.06
CA GLY A 224 -13.74 -8.51 29.83
C GLY A 224 -12.80 -7.44 29.33
N ASN A 225 -12.80 -6.30 30.04
CA ASN A 225 -12.21 -5.04 29.57
C ASN A 225 -10.98 -4.61 30.42
N ASP A 226 -10.17 -5.57 30.87
CA ASP A 226 -8.87 -5.24 31.47
C ASP A 226 -7.86 -4.74 30.42
N VAL A 227 -6.71 -4.24 30.89
CA VAL A 227 -5.70 -3.62 30.01
C VAL A 227 -5.21 -4.58 28.91
N SER A 228 -4.96 -5.85 29.28
CA SER A 228 -4.45 -6.87 28.35
C SER A 228 -5.51 -7.20 27.28
N ASN A 229 -6.75 -7.40 27.69
CA ASN A 229 -7.84 -7.70 26.78
C ASN A 229 -8.18 -6.51 25.87
N ARG A 230 -8.13 -5.28 26.38
CA ARG A 230 -8.26 -4.08 25.55
C ARG A 230 -7.16 -3.97 24.50
N ALA A 231 -5.92 -4.22 24.87
CA ALA A 231 -4.81 -4.17 23.91
C ALA A 231 -5.00 -5.19 22.78
N LYS A 232 -5.37 -6.44 23.12
CA LYS A 232 -5.67 -7.50 22.13
C LYS A 232 -6.86 -7.14 21.25
N ALA A 233 -7.92 -6.62 21.87
CA ALA A 233 -9.13 -6.21 21.16
C ALA A 233 -8.88 -5.06 20.19
N LYS A 234 -8.12 -4.04 20.59
CA LYS A 234 -7.73 -2.93 19.73
C LYS A 234 -6.84 -3.39 18.57
N ALA A 235 -5.88 -4.28 18.83
CA ALA A 235 -5.03 -4.83 17.78
C ALA A 235 -5.85 -5.60 16.73
N ALA A 236 -6.77 -6.46 17.17
CA ALA A 236 -7.65 -7.22 16.28
C ALA A 236 -8.62 -6.31 15.51
N ALA A 237 -9.25 -5.34 16.19
CA ALA A 237 -10.19 -4.41 15.57
C ALA A 237 -9.53 -3.49 14.54
N GLY A 238 -8.33 -2.99 14.81
CA GLY A 238 -7.56 -2.19 13.85
C GLY A 238 -7.07 -2.99 12.64
N SER A 239 -7.00 -4.33 12.75
CA SER A 239 -6.72 -5.22 11.63
C SER A 239 -7.97 -5.55 10.81
N ASP A 240 -9.15 -5.52 11.42
CA ASP A 240 -10.43 -5.77 10.75
C ASP A 240 -10.92 -4.53 9.97
N ALA A 241 -10.63 -3.32 10.47
CA ALA A 241 -11.03 -2.05 9.88
C ALA A 241 -10.06 -1.56 8.81
#